data_d4d78f35f841398948ed4a38f9fc51a9
#
_entry.id   d4d78f35f841398948ed4a38f9fc51a9
#
_cell.length_a   1.000
_cell.length_b   1.000
_cell.length_c   1.000
_cell.angle_alpha   90.00
_cell.angle_beta   90.00
_cell.angle_gamma   90.00
#
_symmetry.space_group_name_H-M   'P 1'
#
loop_
_entity.id
_entity.type
_entity.pdbx_description
1 polymer ?
#
loop_
_entity_poly.entity_id
_entity_poly.type
_entity_poly.pdbx_seq_one_letter_code
_entity_poly.pdbx_strand_id
1 'polypeptide(L)'
;MGIEAKCKSRGIRAGKLPCGPLDKICDVPGVTVGHCTLADGEVQTGVTALLPHQGDIFHDKVMAASHVINGFGKTTGLVQIDELGTLETPILFTNTLSVGTVETALVKYMLDKNPDICE
;
A
#
# COMPACT_ATOMS: atom_id res chain seq x y z
N MET A 1 -6.32 14.70 -17.36
CA MET A 1 -6.95 13.37 -17.53
C MET A 1 -5.95 12.33 -17.03
N GLY A 2 -6.27 11.59 -15.97
CA GLY A 2 -5.39 10.58 -15.39
C GLY A 2 -5.10 9.42 -16.34
N ILE A 3 -4.04 8.63 -16.04
CA ILE A 3 -3.64 7.46 -16.84
C ILE A 3 -4.80 6.47 -17.00
N GLU A 4 -5.59 6.26 -15.95
CA GLU A 4 -6.75 5.35 -15.95
C GLU A 4 -7.83 5.75 -16.97
N ALA A 5 -8.17 7.03 -17.01
CA ALA A 5 -9.12 7.53 -17.99
C ALA A 5 -8.60 7.37 -19.45
N LYS A 6 -7.27 7.47 -19.64
CA LYS A 6 -6.65 7.21 -20.93
C LYS A 6 -6.67 5.72 -21.31
N CYS A 7 -6.48 4.82 -20.35
CA CYS A 7 -6.57 3.39 -20.59
C CYS A 7 -8.00 2.98 -20.99
N LYS A 8 -9.01 3.42 -20.23
CA LYS A 8 -10.41 3.17 -20.54
C LYS A 8 -10.82 3.70 -21.93
N SER A 9 -10.42 4.92 -22.26
CA SER A 9 -10.74 5.52 -23.56
C SER A 9 -10.09 4.81 -24.76
N ARG A 10 -9.07 4.00 -24.51
CA ARG A 10 -8.36 3.18 -25.50
C ARG A 10 -8.77 1.70 -25.47
N GLY A 11 -9.79 1.34 -24.71
CA GLY A 11 -10.26 -0.03 -24.57
C GLY A 11 -9.30 -0.96 -23.83
N ILE A 12 -8.27 -0.40 -23.16
CA ILE A 12 -7.32 -1.17 -22.36
C ILE A 12 -7.99 -1.52 -21.03
N ARG A 13 -8.09 -2.80 -20.75
CA ARG A 13 -8.65 -3.33 -19.51
C ARG A 13 -7.78 -4.42 -18.93
N ALA A 14 -7.48 -4.34 -17.64
CA ALA A 14 -6.79 -5.39 -16.91
C ALA A 14 -7.82 -6.34 -16.27
N GLY A 15 -7.66 -7.65 -16.56
CA GLY A 15 -8.53 -8.70 -16.00
C GLY A 15 -9.89 -8.86 -16.68
N LYS A 16 -10.68 -9.80 -16.13
CA LYS A 16 -11.99 -10.22 -16.68
C LYS A 16 -13.18 -9.86 -15.78
N LEU A 17 -12.90 -9.46 -14.51
CA LEU A 17 -13.95 -9.12 -13.56
C LEU A 17 -14.57 -7.74 -13.88
N PRO A 18 -15.82 -7.49 -13.49
CA PRO A 18 -16.43 -6.17 -13.61
C PRO A 18 -15.61 -5.12 -12.86
N CYS A 19 -15.48 -3.93 -13.45
CA CYS A 19 -14.84 -2.80 -12.77
C CYS A 19 -15.76 -2.21 -11.69
N GLY A 20 -15.18 -1.68 -10.61
CA GLY A 20 -15.90 -0.85 -9.67
C GLY A 20 -16.27 0.53 -10.27
N PRO A 21 -17.03 1.37 -9.53
CA PRO A 21 -17.50 2.66 -10.02
C PRO A 21 -16.37 3.61 -10.45
N LEU A 22 -15.25 3.62 -9.72
CA LEU A 22 -14.10 4.47 -9.99
C LEU A 22 -12.96 3.70 -10.69
N ASP A 23 -13.04 2.37 -10.74
CA ASP A 23 -11.98 1.47 -11.20
C ASP A 23 -10.68 1.65 -10.40
N LYS A 24 -10.84 1.78 -9.09
CA LYS A 24 -9.76 2.05 -8.13
C LYS A 24 -9.86 1.11 -6.94
N ILE A 25 -8.75 0.93 -6.25
CA ILE A 25 -8.72 0.11 -5.02
C ILE A 25 -9.64 0.67 -3.93
N CYS A 26 -9.86 1.97 -3.89
CA CYS A 26 -10.80 2.62 -2.97
C CYS A 26 -12.29 2.40 -3.32
N ASP A 27 -12.61 1.65 -4.39
CA ASP A 27 -13.96 1.12 -4.59
C ASP A 27 -14.30 0.02 -3.56
N VAL A 28 -13.28 -0.56 -2.92
CA VAL A 28 -13.48 -1.48 -1.80
C VAL A 28 -13.85 -0.67 -0.55
N PRO A 29 -15.03 -0.90 0.06
CA PRO A 29 -15.47 -0.15 1.23
C PRO A 29 -14.44 -0.23 2.38
N GLY A 30 -14.10 0.91 2.98
CA GLY A 30 -13.15 1.03 4.08
C GLY A 30 -11.69 1.23 3.64
N VAL A 31 -11.33 0.88 2.42
CA VAL A 31 -9.98 1.10 1.90
C VAL A 31 -9.77 2.57 1.56
N THR A 32 -8.68 3.14 2.06
CA THR A 32 -8.25 4.51 1.73
C THR A 32 -6.82 4.55 1.23
N VAL A 33 -6.52 5.54 0.41
CA VAL A 33 -5.20 5.76 -0.17
C VAL A 33 -4.81 7.23 -0.02
N GLY A 34 -3.59 7.47 0.43
CA GLY A 34 -2.99 8.80 0.53
C GLY A 34 -1.66 8.85 -0.22
N HIS A 35 -1.32 10.03 -0.71
CA HIS A 35 -0.06 10.28 -1.42
C HIS A 35 0.66 11.48 -0.82
N CYS A 36 1.98 11.37 -0.64
CA CYS A 36 2.87 12.49 -0.39
C CYS A 36 3.88 12.53 -1.53
N THR A 37 3.84 13.57 -2.35
CA THR A 37 4.68 13.70 -3.52
C THR A 37 5.69 14.83 -3.32
N LEU A 38 6.95 14.54 -3.61
CA LEU A 38 8.04 15.51 -3.70
C LEU A 38 8.37 15.68 -5.19
N ALA A 39 8.09 16.86 -5.72
CA ALA A 39 8.33 17.21 -7.12
C ALA A 39 8.99 18.59 -7.18
N ASP A 40 10.31 18.62 -7.00
CA ASP A 40 11.11 19.84 -7.03
C ASP A 40 12.39 19.60 -7.86
N GLY A 41 12.47 20.25 -9.02
CA GLY A 41 13.57 20.10 -9.96
C GLY A 41 13.82 18.64 -10.34
N GLU A 42 15.01 18.14 -10.02
CA GLU A 42 15.39 16.75 -10.27
C GLU A 42 14.85 15.76 -9.22
N VAL A 43 14.31 16.24 -8.11
CA VAL A 43 13.70 15.40 -7.07
C VAL A 43 12.27 15.07 -7.47
N GLN A 44 12.04 13.84 -7.91
CA GLN A 44 10.74 13.34 -8.35
C GLN A 44 10.46 12.02 -7.63
N THR A 45 9.86 12.11 -6.43
CA THR A 45 9.66 10.94 -5.57
C THR A 45 8.44 11.12 -4.67
N GLY A 46 8.17 10.13 -3.82
CA GLY A 46 7.09 10.22 -2.86
C GLY A 46 6.79 8.90 -2.17
N VAL A 47 5.76 8.93 -1.35
CA VAL A 47 5.22 7.78 -0.65
C VAL A 47 3.72 7.70 -0.90
N THR A 48 3.24 6.50 -1.17
CA THR A 48 1.80 6.19 -1.19
C THR A 48 1.49 5.28 -0.01
N ALA A 49 0.48 5.63 0.76
CA ALA A 49 -0.03 4.81 1.85
C ALA A 49 -1.40 4.24 1.48
N LEU A 50 -1.59 2.95 1.73
CA LEU A 50 -2.88 2.26 1.61
C LEU A 50 -3.27 1.73 2.98
N LEU A 51 -4.44 2.14 3.46
CA LEU A 51 -5.04 1.65 4.69
C LEU A 51 -6.20 0.71 4.32
N PRO A 52 -6.11 -0.59 4.69
CA PRO A 52 -7.16 -1.56 4.39
C PRO A 52 -8.50 -1.25 5.07
N HIS A 53 -8.46 -0.65 6.25
CA HIS A 53 -9.64 -0.13 6.97
C HIS A 53 -9.25 1.03 7.91
N GLN A 54 -10.24 1.67 8.53
CA GLN A 54 -10.05 2.86 9.36
C GLN A 54 -9.88 2.55 10.86
N GLY A 55 -10.00 1.27 11.26
CA GLY A 55 -9.80 0.82 12.62
C GLY A 55 -8.32 0.62 12.97
N ASP A 56 -8.09 -0.03 14.09
CA ASP A 56 -6.75 -0.43 14.53
C ASP A 56 -6.34 -1.73 13.85
N ILE A 57 -5.55 -1.61 12.79
CA ILE A 57 -5.14 -2.74 11.97
C ILE A 57 -4.19 -3.71 12.71
N PHE A 58 -3.52 -3.27 13.77
CA PHE A 58 -2.67 -4.14 14.57
C PHE A 58 -3.49 -5.18 15.34
N HIS A 59 -4.59 -4.76 15.95
CA HIS A 59 -5.51 -5.62 16.69
C HIS A 59 -6.55 -6.28 15.76
N ASP A 60 -7.05 -5.54 14.77
CA ASP A 60 -8.02 -6.03 13.78
C ASP A 60 -7.32 -6.32 12.45
N LYS A 61 -6.49 -7.36 12.44
CA LYS A 61 -5.71 -7.77 11.27
C LYS A 61 -6.62 -8.16 10.10
N VAL A 62 -6.17 -7.87 8.87
CA VAL A 62 -6.85 -8.31 7.66
C VAL A 62 -6.14 -9.50 7.04
N MET A 63 -6.89 -10.38 6.39
CA MET A 63 -6.31 -11.46 5.60
C MET A 63 -5.50 -10.86 4.44
N ALA A 64 -4.31 -11.41 4.23
CA ALA A 64 -3.40 -10.94 3.19
C ALA A 64 -2.63 -12.09 2.56
N ALA A 65 -2.23 -11.91 1.31
CA ALA A 65 -1.30 -12.78 0.61
C ALA A 65 -0.38 -11.93 -0.25
N SER A 66 0.83 -12.43 -0.49
CA SER A 66 1.79 -11.76 -1.35
C SER A 66 2.12 -12.60 -2.59
N HIS A 67 2.54 -11.94 -3.64
CA HIS A 67 3.09 -12.59 -4.81
C HIS A 67 4.17 -11.72 -5.46
N VAL A 68 5.35 -12.28 -5.64
CA VAL A 68 6.47 -11.59 -6.28
C VAL A 68 6.44 -11.86 -7.79
N ILE A 69 6.11 -10.84 -8.58
CA ILE A 69 6.12 -10.92 -10.05
C ILE A 69 7.56 -10.97 -10.56
N ASN A 70 8.45 -10.18 -9.96
CA ASN A 70 9.89 -10.22 -10.21
C ASN A 70 10.67 -9.76 -8.96
N GLY A 71 11.89 -10.21 -8.82
CA GLY A 71 12.73 -9.98 -7.64
C GLY A 71 13.53 -8.66 -7.66
N PHE A 72 13.32 -7.75 -8.60
CA PHE A 72 14.08 -6.50 -8.66
C PHE A 72 13.59 -5.44 -7.66
N GLY A 73 12.33 -5.46 -7.27
CA GLY A 73 11.79 -4.61 -6.23
C GLY A 73 12.41 -4.89 -4.86
N LYS A 74 12.28 -3.93 -3.95
CA LYS A 74 12.69 -4.06 -2.54
C LYS A 74 11.44 -4.06 -1.69
N THR A 75 11.33 -5.04 -0.80
CA THR A 75 10.15 -5.21 0.06
C THR A 75 10.56 -5.64 1.46
N THR A 76 9.75 -5.24 2.45
CA THR A 76 9.83 -5.72 3.83
C THR A 76 8.45 -6.24 4.26
N GLY A 77 8.41 -7.15 5.23
CA GLY A 77 7.15 -7.69 5.78
C GLY A 77 6.51 -8.83 4.98
N LEU A 78 6.98 -9.19 3.78
CA LEU A 78 6.38 -10.26 2.98
C LEU A 78 6.49 -11.64 3.65
N VAL A 79 7.60 -11.92 4.34
CA VAL A 79 7.81 -13.20 5.06
C VAL A 79 6.72 -13.39 6.11
N GLN A 80 6.37 -12.34 6.85
CA GLN A 80 5.30 -12.38 7.86
C GLN A 80 3.94 -12.64 7.21
N ILE A 81 3.64 -11.99 6.10
CA ILE A 81 2.38 -12.21 5.36
C ILE A 81 2.30 -13.64 4.85
N ASP A 82 3.39 -14.19 4.30
CA ASP A 82 3.41 -15.55 3.75
C ASP A 82 3.26 -16.61 4.84
N GLU A 83 3.83 -16.37 6.04
CA GLU A 83 3.72 -17.30 7.19
C GLU A 83 2.37 -17.19 7.92
N LEU A 84 1.90 -15.99 8.18
CA LEU A 84 0.72 -15.75 9.03
C LEU A 84 -0.57 -15.52 8.24
N GLY A 85 -0.48 -15.22 6.94
CA GLY A 85 -1.65 -14.92 6.11
C GLY A 85 -2.38 -13.63 6.50
N THR A 86 -1.73 -12.74 7.25
CA THR A 86 -2.35 -11.52 7.76
C THR A 86 -1.46 -10.31 7.59
N LEU A 87 -2.09 -9.14 7.48
CA LEU A 87 -1.48 -7.81 7.48
C LEU A 87 -1.91 -7.07 8.74
N GLU A 88 -0.95 -6.48 9.44
CA GLU A 88 -1.16 -5.76 10.72
C GLU A 88 -0.72 -4.29 10.68
N THR A 89 -0.32 -3.80 9.50
CA THR A 89 0.10 -2.41 9.28
C THR A 89 -0.49 -1.86 8.00
N PRO A 90 -0.53 -0.53 7.81
CA PRO A 90 -0.70 0.05 6.48
C PRO A 90 0.34 -0.47 5.48
N ILE A 91 -0.01 -0.50 4.19
CA ILE A 91 0.92 -0.81 3.12
C ILE A 91 1.49 0.51 2.59
N LEU A 92 2.83 0.62 2.56
CA LEU A 92 3.51 1.80 2.05
C LEU A 92 4.30 1.47 0.78
N PHE A 93 4.15 2.31 -0.22
CA PHE A 93 4.88 2.22 -1.49
C PHE A 93 5.81 3.42 -1.63
N THR A 94 7.06 3.16 -1.98
CA THR A 94 8.06 4.20 -2.21
C THR A 94 9.09 3.73 -3.25
N ASN A 95 10.09 4.54 -3.55
CA ASN A 95 11.22 4.12 -4.37
C ASN A 95 12.11 3.11 -3.64
N THR A 96 12.89 2.34 -4.39
CA THR A 96 13.69 1.23 -3.87
C THR A 96 14.76 1.64 -2.84
N LEU A 97 15.28 2.86 -2.90
CA LEU A 97 16.30 3.34 -1.98
C LEU A 97 15.71 3.84 -0.65
N SER A 98 14.43 4.19 -0.64
CA SER A 98 13.74 4.75 0.53
C SER A 98 12.96 3.71 1.34
N VAL A 99 13.00 2.43 0.97
CA VAL A 99 12.25 1.36 1.67
C VAL A 99 12.58 1.34 3.16
N GLY A 100 13.85 1.31 3.55
CA GLY A 100 14.24 1.30 4.97
C GLY A 100 13.81 2.55 5.75
N THR A 101 13.85 3.73 5.11
CA THR A 101 13.38 4.97 5.73
C THR A 101 11.88 4.94 5.99
N VAL A 102 11.11 4.46 5.00
CA VAL A 102 9.65 4.35 5.09
C VAL A 102 9.25 3.27 6.09
N GLU A 103 9.96 2.15 6.16
CA GLU A 103 9.77 1.10 7.17
C GLU A 103 9.96 1.65 8.59
N THR A 104 11.07 2.38 8.84
CA THR A 104 11.33 3.00 10.14
C THR A 104 10.20 3.97 10.54
N ALA A 105 9.71 4.76 9.59
CA ALA A 105 8.59 5.67 9.82
C ALA A 105 7.28 4.92 10.11
N LEU A 106 7.03 3.79 9.43
CA LEU A 106 5.87 2.94 9.66
C LEU A 106 5.90 2.31 11.06
N VAL A 107 7.05 1.77 11.46
CA VAL A 107 7.23 1.20 12.81
C VAL A 107 6.94 2.27 13.87
N LYS A 108 7.50 3.46 13.73
CA LYS A 108 7.21 4.57 14.66
C LYS A 108 5.72 4.91 14.69
N TYR A 109 5.07 5.03 13.54
CA TYR A 109 3.63 5.30 13.44
C TYR A 109 2.81 4.23 14.17
N MET A 110 3.18 2.95 14.03
CA MET A 110 2.47 1.84 14.68
C MET A 110 2.65 1.88 16.20
N LEU A 111 3.87 2.13 16.68
CA LEU A 111 4.16 2.27 18.12
C LEU A 111 3.47 3.48 18.75
N ASP A 112 3.41 4.60 18.03
CA ASP A 112 2.69 5.80 18.51
C ASP A 112 1.18 5.55 18.65
N LYS A 113 0.61 4.67 17.79
CA LYS A 113 -0.81 4.30 17.83
C LYS A 113 -1.13 3.18 18.82
N ASN A 114 -0.20 2.24 18.96
CA ASN A 114 -0.37 1.02 19.77
C ASN A 114 0.80 0.91 20.74
N PRO A 115 0.76 1.61 21.89
CA PRO A 115 1.85 1.58 22.87
C PRO A 115 2.10 0.20 23.47
N ASP A 116 1.14 -0.71 23.38
CA ASP A 116 1.19 -2.10 23.83
C ASP A 116 1.91 -3.05 22.86
N ILE A 117 2.35 -2.58 21.70
CA ILE A 117 3.22 -3.38 20.82
C ILE A 117 4.52 -3.69 21.57
N CYS A 118 4.86 -4.97 21.67
CA CYS A 118 6.03 -5.50 22.37
C CYS A 118 5.90 -5.60 23.91
N GLU A 119 4.73 -5.51 24.50
CA GLU A 119 4.50 -5.82 25.92
C GLU A 119 4.18 -7.32 26.16
#